data_663f239e6a2a8c6c4da957bddad91009
#
_entry.id   663f239e6a2a8c6c4da957bddad91009
#
_cell.length_a   1.000
_cell.length_b   1.000
_cell.length_c   1.000
_cell.angle_alpha   90.00
_cell.angle_beta   90.00
_cell.angle_gamma   90.00
#
_symmetry.space_group_name_H-M   'P 1'
#
loop_
_entity.id
_entity.type
_entity.pdbx_description
1 polymer ?
#
loop_
_entity_poly.entity_id
_entity_poly.type
_entity_poly.pdbx_seq_one_letter_code
_entity_poly.pdbx_strand_id
1 'polypeptide(L)'
;MLGLVGVTVLFVALVRLGLIPDPFGPSISGDLRLARSTRPGLRVLFVGNSLTYRNGMPSLVRRLALADPAPRRLFVVQYARPGGRLEQAAHDKRLTTLLSDVHWNAVVLQEQSEIPSLPPTERHELMDGAATDLVWRARSSGARTWLFVTWGYRGGDRGRVDGDSYEAMQARLDQGYRDVAAETGSLVVPVGDAWEEAKRLRPRLELWAGDGKHPTKLGSYLAACVFYEFLTHRRAPRYVPSGVSGADGAFLRRAATTIAEREVALRTD
;
A
#
# COMPACT_ATOMS: atom_id res chain seq x y z
N MET A 1 -29.13 -31.22 1.01
CA MET A 1 -28.30 -30.27 0.26
C MET A 1 -28.95 -28.91 -0.05
N LEU A 2 -30.27 -28.77 -0.02
CA LEU A 2 -30.95 -27.47 -0.31
C LEU A 2 -30.79 -26.37 0.78
N GLY A 3 -30.52 -26.74 2.02
CA GLY A 3 -30.42 -25.74 3.11
C GLY A 3 -29.18 -24.86 3.08
N LEU A 4 -28.01 -25.36 2.65
CA LEU A 4 -26.75 -24.61 2.69
C LEU A 4 -26.70 -23.53 1.59
N VAL A 5 -27.25 -23.84 0.41
CA VAL A 5 -27.28 -22.90 -0.73
C VAL A 5 -28.22 -21.72 -0.44
N GLY A 6 -29.38 -22.00 0.20
CA GLY A 6 -30.34 -20.95 0.57
C GLY A 6 -29.79 -19.97 1.61
N VAL A 7 -29.04 -20.45 2.60
CA VAL A 7 -28.42 -19.62 3.65
C VAL A 7 -27.33 -18.73 3.05
N THR A 8 -26.52 -19.26 2.14
CA THR A 8 -25.45 -18.49 1.47
C THR A 8 -26.02 -17.39 0.57
N VAL A 9 -27.08 -17.68 -0.19
CA VAL A 9 -27.74 -16.69 -1.06
C VAL A 9 -28.39 -15.55 -0.23
N LEU A 10 -29.06 -15.89 0.87
CA LEU A 10 -29.67 -14.92 1.77
C LEU A 10 -28.58 -14.05 2.43
N PHE A 11 -27.49 -14.65 2.90
CA PHE A 11 -26.36 -13.91 3.50
C PHE A 11 -25.76 -12.90 2.51
N VAL A 12 -25.47 -13.32 1.27
CA VAL A 12 -24.94 -12.43 0.22
C VAL A 12 -25.93 -11.31 -0.11
N ALA A 13 -27.24 -11.62 -0.15
CA ALA A 13 -28.27 -10.61 -0.38
C ALA A 13 -28.32 -9.58 0.77
N LEU A 14 -28.31 -10.02 2.02
CA LEU A 14 -28.31 -9.13 3.20
C LEU A 14 -27.08 -8.24 3.26
N VAL A 15 -25.89 -8.76 2.92
CA VAL A 15 -24.66 -7.98 2.80
C VAL A 15 -24.79 -6.94 1.68
N ARG A 16 -25.27 -7.33 0.50
CA ARG A 16 -25.45 -6.41 -0.65
C ARG A 16 -26.48 -5.31 -0.38
N LEU A 17 -27.48 -5.60 0.42
CA LEU A 17 -28.50 -4.62 0.85
C LEU A 17 -28.03 -3.76 2.04
N GLY A 18 -26.83 -4.02 2.58
CA GLY A 18 -26.29 -3.29 3.74
C GLY A 18 -26.99 -3.59 5.06
N LEU A 19 -27.80 -4.65 5.12
CA LEU A 19 -28.56 -5.05 6.30
C LEU A 19 -27.68 -5.77 7.35
N ILE A 20 -26.58 -6.37 6.90
CA ILE A 20 -25.52 -6.93 7.75
C ILE A 20 -24.14 -6.49 7.24
N PRO A 21 -23.14 -6.30 8.12
CA PRO A 21 -21.78 -5.99 7.72
C PRO A 21 -21.20 -7.10 6.82
N ASP A 22 -20.53 -6.72 5.74
CA ASP A 22 -19.75 -7.67 4.92
C ASP A 22 -18.47 -8.06 5.70
N PRO A 23 -18.34 -9.31 6.19
CA PRO A 23 -17.16 -9.73 6.93
C PRO A 23 -15.91 -9.81 6.05
N PHE A 24 -16.06 -9.83 4.73
CA PHE A 24 -14.99 -9.79 3.73
C PHE A 24 -14.89 -8.42 3.04
N GLY A 25 -15.72 -7.48 3.46
CA GLY A 25 -15.74 -6.12 2.95
C GLY A 25 -14.53 -5.32 3.37
N PRO A 26 -14.33 -4.12 2.77
CA PRO A 26 -13.24 -3.25 3.18
C PRO A 26 -13.45 -2.74 4.61
N SER A 27 -12.36 -2.72 5.36
CA SER A 27 -12.30 -2.11 6.69
C SER A 27 -11.73 -0.70 6.60
N ILE A 28 -12.33 0.22 7.36
CA ILE A 28 -11.78 1.56 7.61
C ILE A 28 -11.26 1.56 9.04
N SER A 29 -9.98 1.79 9.23
CA SER A 29 -9.35 1.80 10.55
C SER A 29 -8.24 2.86 10.65
N GLY A 30 -7.76 3.10 11.87
CA GLY A 30 -6.75 4.11 12.15
C GLY A 30 -7.32 5.38 12.77
N ASP A 31 -6.69 6.52 12.48
CA ASP A 31 -6.97 7.80 13.15
C ASP A 31 -8.17 8.57 12.56
N LEU A 32 -9.21 7.92 12.05
CA LEU A 32 -10.29 8.57 11.29
C LEU A 32 -10.92 9.75 12.05
N ARG A 33 -11.21 9.59 13.35
CA ARG A 33 -11.75 10.70 14.17
C ARG A 33 -10.80 11.89 14.24
N LEU A 34 -9.49 11.62 14.32
CA LEU A 34 -8.46 12.66 14.33
C LEU A 34 -8.25 13.28 12.95
N ALA A 35 -8.35 12.49 11.89
CA ALA A 35 -8.26 12.97 10.52
C ALA A 35 -9.42 13.92 10.17
N ARG A 36 -10.61 13.68 10.72
CA ARG A 36 -11.78 14.57 10.60
C ARG A 36 -11.73 15.80 11.50
N SER A 37 -10.80 15.89 12.43
CA SER A 37 -10.68 17.04 13.33
C SER A 37 -9.92 18.21 12.68
N THR A 38 -10.02 19.39 13.27
CA THR A 38 -9.28 20.58 12.86
C THR A 38 -7.81 20.58 13.34
N ARG A 39 -7.37 19.52 14.03
CA ARG A 39 -6.02 19.42 14.56
C ARG A 39 -4.97 19.51 13.43
N PRO A 40 -3.90 20.30 13.60
CA PRO A 40 -2.83 20.37 12.61
C PRO A 40 -2.09 19.03 12.54
N GLY A 41 -1.76 18.59 11.31
CA GLY A 41 -1.03 17.36 11.05
C GLY A 41 -1.24 16.87 9.63
N LEU A 42 -0.36 15.99 9.15
CA LEU A 42 -0.50 15.34 7.86
C LEU A 42 -1.54 14.22 7.94
N ARG A 43 -2.51 14.26 7.06
CA ARG A 43 -3.57 13.25 6.92
C ARG A 43 -3.23 12.36 5.74
N VAL A 44 -3.05 11.07 6.00
CA VAL A 44 -2.67 10.07 5.01
C VAL A 44 -3.73 8.98 4.97
N LEU A 45 -4.28 8.76 3.80
CA LEU A 45 -5.19 7.65 3.52
C LEU A 45 -4.45 6.58 2.70
N PHE A 46 -4.42 5.36 3.21
CA PHE A 46 -3.98 4.19 2.47
C PHE A 46 -5.19 3.43 1.93
N VAL A 47 -5.25 3.25 0.63
CA VAL A 47 -6.25 2.45 -0.07
C VAL A 47 -5.56 1.24 -0.66
N GLY A 48 -6.02 0.02 -0.30
CA GLY A 48 -5.36 -1.18 -0.81
C GLY A 48 -5.94 -2.49 -0.26
N ASN A 49 -5.07 -3.46 -0.10
CA ASN A 49 -5.43 -4.82 0.32
C ASN A 49 -4.47 -5.36 1.40
N SER A 50 -4.31 -6.69 1.45
CA SER A 50 -3.47 -7.34 2.45
C SER A 50 -1.99 -6.89 2.42
N LEU A 51 -1.45 -6.49 1.28
CA LEU A 51 -0.08 -5.96 1.20
C LEU A 51 0.04 -4.62 1.94
N THR A 52 -1.04 -3.85 1.99
CA THR A 52 -1.12 -2.60 2.77
C THR A 52 -1.31 -2.87 4.26
N TYR A 53 -2.30 -3.70 4.68
CA TYR A 53 -2.65 -3.76 6.10
C TYR A 53 -1.89 -4.82 6.91
N ARG A 54 -1.22 -5.80 6.29
CA ARG A 54 -0.49 -6.85 7.02
C ARG A 54 0.50 -6.26 8.01
N ASN A 55 0.56 -6.89 9.19
CA ASN A 55 1.39 -6.48 10.33
C ASN A 55 1.17 -5.02 10.76
N GLY A 56 0.04 -4.41 10.39
CA GLY A 56 -0.28 -3.03 10.73
C GLY A 56 0.64 -1.99 10.08
N MET A 57 1.08 -2.20 8.83
CA MET A 57 2.05 -1.34 8.15
C MET A 57 1.70 0.15 8.22
N PRO A 58 0.46 0.62 7.97
CA PRO A 58 0.11 2.03 8.12
C PRO A 58 0.27 2.55 9.56
N SER A 59 -0.03 1.71 10.56
CA SER A 59 0.21 2.05 11.96
C SER A 59 1.69 2.13 12.30
N LEU A 60 2.55 1.35 11.65
CA LEU A 60 4.01 1.47 11.80
C LEU A 60 4.52 2.81 11.25
N VAL A 61 4.00 3.30 10.13
CA VAL A 61 4.31 4.65 9.60
C VAL A 61 3.99 5.73 10.65
N ARG A 62 2.82 5.64 11.27
CA ARG A 62 2.43 6.54 12.36
C ARG A 62 3.36 6.44 13.57
N ARG A 63 3.75 5.22 13.96
CA ARG A 63 4.68 5.02 15.09
C ARG A 63 6.07 5.57 14.82
N LEU A 64 6.57 5.47 13.59
CA LEU A 64 7.80 6.12 13.16
C LEU A 64 7.67 7.64 13.33
N ALA A 65 6.57 8.25 12.88
CA ALA A 65 6.35 9.68 13.04
C ALA A 65 6.30 10.13 14.52
N LEU A 66 5.77 9.31 15.41
CA LEU A 66 5.76 9.59 16.85
C LEU A 66 7.13 9.43 17.51
N ALA A 67 8.00 8.59 16.96
CA ALA A 67 9.35 8.36 17.45
C ALA A 67 10.40 9.33 16.88
N ASP A 68 10.01 10.22 15.96
CA ASP A 68 10.90 11.26 15.43
C ASP A 68 11.20 12.29 16.52
N PRO A 69 12.45 12.69 16.74
CA PRO A 69 12.83 13.73 17.71
C PRO A 69 12.13 15.07 17.49
N ALA A 70 11.75 15.38 16.25
CA ALA A 70 10.88 16.51 15.91
C ALA A 70 9.56 16.00 15.33
N PRO A 71 8.67 15.45 16.15
CA PRO A 71 7.53 14.66 15.69
C PRO A 71 6.57 15.53 14.88
N ARG A 72 6.26 15.05 13.68
CA ARG A 72 5.11 15.55 12.91
C ARG A 72 3.90 14.74 13.26
N ARG A 73 2.79 15.40 13.56
CA ARG A 73 1.52 14.68 13.74
C ARG A 73 1.11 14.08 12.41
N LEU A 74 1.08 12.76 12.36
CA LEU A 74 0.60 11.97 11.23
C LEU A 74 -0.70 11.30 11.63
N PHE A 75 -1.80 11.62 10.95
CA PHE A 75 -3.08 10.94 11.09
C PHE A 75 -3.20 9.94 9.95
N VAL A 76 -3.06 8.67 10.27
CA VAL A 76 -3.04 7.60 9.30
C VAL A 76 -4.35 6.84 9.34
N VAL A 77 -5.02 6.77 8.20
CA VAL A 77 -6.24 5.99 8.01
C VAL A 77 -6.00 4.99 6.88
N GLN A 78 -6.53 3.81 7.03
CA GLN A 78 -6.56 2.83 5.95
C GLN A 78 -8.00 2.49 5.56
N TYR A 79 -8.21 2.31 4.26
CA TYR A 79 -9.32 1.65 3.63
C TYR A 79 -8.75 0.44 2.91
N ALA A 80 -8.99 -0.75 3.43
CA ALA A 80 -8.40 -1.96 2.87
C ALA A 80 -9.33 -3.17 2.93
N ARG A 81 -9.21 -4.04 1.94
CA ARG A 81 -9.99 -5.26 1.77
C ARG A 81 -9.05 -6.43 1.43
N PRO A 82 -9.25 -7.64 1.98
CA PRO A 82 -8.50 -8.82 1.53
C PRO A 82 -8.64 -9.03 0.03
N GLY A 83 -7.51 -9.14 -0.70
CA GLY A 83 -7.47 -9.30 -2.14
C GLY A 83 -8.13 -8.17 -2.95
N GLY A 84 -8.38 -7.01 -2.32
CA GLY A 84 -9.09 -5.89 -2.93
C GLY A 84 -8.35 -5.29 -4.14
N ARG A 85 -9.14 -4.80 -5.10
CA ARG A 85 -8.72 -4.12 -6.32
C ARG A 85 -9.14 -2.65 -6.27
N LEU A 86 -8.41 -1.78 -6.95
CA LEU A 86 -8.76 -0.35 -7.05
C LEU A 86 -10.13 -0.14 -7.72
N GLU A 87 -10.49 -0.97 -8.69
CA GLU A 87 -11.81 -0.95 -9.30
C GLU A 87 -12.94 -1.09 -8.26
N GLN A 88 -12.82 -2.07 -7.35
CA GLN A 88 -13.80 -2.28 -6.29
C GLN A 88 -13.84 -1.09 -5.31
N ALA A 89 -12.67 -0.52 -5.03
CA ALA A 89 -12.54 0.64 -4.18
C ALA A 89 -13.19 1.89 -4.82
N ALA A 90 -13.00 2.10 -6.11
CA ALA A 90 -13.58 3.22 -6.87
C ALA A 90 -15.13 3.20 -6.86
N HIS A 91 -15.73 2.01 -6.82
CA HIS A 91 -17.18 1.84 -6.76
C HIS A 91 -17.76 1.82 -5.33
N ASP A 92 -16.91 1.85 -4.29
CA ASP A 92 -17.40 1.83 -2.90
C ASP A 92 -17.74 3.23 -2.40
N LYS A 93 -19.04 3.43 -2.08
CA LYS A 93 -19.56 4.70 -1.55
C LYS A 93 -18.84 5.13 -0.25
N ARG A 94 -18.39 4.18 0.57
CA ARG A 94 -17.66 4.50 1.82
C ARG A 94 -16.32 5.17 1.53
N LEU A 95 -15.59 4.71 0.50
CA LEU A 95 -14.35 5.36 0.09
C LEU A 95 -14.64 6.73 -0.54
N THR A 96 -15.68 6.83 -1.38
CA THR A 96 -16.10 8.11 -1.95
C THR A 96 -16.38 9.13 -0.85
N THR A 97 -17.19 8.76 0.14
CA THR A 97 -17.49 9.61 1.31
C THR A 97 -16.20 9.95 2.09
N LEU A 98 -15.32 8.98 2.28
CA LEU A 98 -14.06 9.21 3.01
C LEU A 98 -13.14 10.19 2.29
N LEU A 99 -13.09 10.13 0.96
CA LEU A 99 -12.31 11.06 0.14
C LEU A 99 -12.88 12.49 0.17
N SER A 100 -14.21 12.64 0.22
CA SER A 100 -14.85 13.96 0.27
C SER A 100 -14.89 14.59 1.66
N ASP A 101 -15.05 13.79 2.72
CA ASP A 101 -15.27 14.28 4.09
C ASP A 101 -13.99 14.74 4.81
N VAL A 102 -12.81 14.39 4.29
CA VAL A 102 -11.53 14.67 4.93
C VAL A 102 -10.59 15.36 3.96
N HIS A 103 -10.00 16.47 4.38
CA HIS A 103 -8.90 17.10 3.64
C HIS A 103 -7.62 16.28 3.79
N TRP A 104 -7.41 15.34 2.88
CA TRP A 104 -6.23 14.51 2.83
C TRP A 104 -5.02 15.29 2.31
N ASN A 105 -3.85 15.10 2.93
CA ASN A 105 -2.58 15.60 2.39
C ASN A 105 -1.97 14.61 1.42
N ALA A 106 -2.18 13.30 1.68
CA ALA A 106 -1.73 12.24 0.82
C ALA A 106 -2.76 11.11 0.74
N VAL A 107 -2.99 10.59 -0.46
CA VAL A 107 -3.74 9.35 -0.70
C VAL A 107 -2.81 8.39 -1.40
N VAL A 108 -2.61 7.23 -0.77
CA VAL A 108 -1.78 6.14 -1.28
C VAL A 108 -2.69 5.09 -1.88
N LEU A 109 -2.47 4.72 -3.12
CA LEU A 109 -3.23 3.71 -3.85
C LEU A 109 -2.36 2.48 -4.10
N GLN A 110 -2.86 1.31 -3.73
CA GLN A 110 -2.20 0.02 -3.96
C GLN A 110 -3.20 -0.93 -4.63
N GLU A 111 -2.83 -1.41 -5.81
CA GLU A 111 -3.62 -2.35 -6.60
C GLU A 111 -3.40 -3.80 -6.12
N GLN A 112 -4.25 -4.72 -6.55
CA GLN A 112 -4.07 -6.16 -6.34
C GLN A 112 -2.68 -6.59 -6.85
N SER A 113 -2.03 -7.47 -6.11
CA SER A 113 -0.59 -7.74 -6.19
C SER A 113 -0.05 -8.21 -7.55
N GLU A 114 -0.89 -8.72 -8.43
CA GLU A 114 -0.50 -9.24 -9.75
C GLU A 114 -0.82 -8.24 -10.88
N ILE A 115 -1.91 -7.47 -10.73
CA ILE A 115 -2.43 -6.62 -11.81
C ILE A 115 -1.40 -5.64 -12.37
N PRO A 116 -0.59 -4.92 -11.56
CA PRO A 116 0.39 -4.00 -12.12
C PRO A 116 1.50 -4.68 -12.92
N SER A 117 1.70 -6.00 -12.72
CA SER A 117 2.69 -6.79 -13.49
C SER A 117 2.15 -7.41 -14.78
N LEU A 118 0.87 -7.20 -15.08
CA LEU A 118 0.24 -7.69 -16.31
C LEU A 118 0.75 -6.96 -17.57
N PRO A 119 0.60 -7.58 -18.75
CA PRO A 119 0.82 -6.89 -20.01
C PRO A 119 0.03 -5.58 -20.08
N PRO A 120 0.55 -4.54 -20.77
CA PRO A 120 -0.06 -3.20 -20.77
C PRO A 120 -1.56 -3.17 -21.09
N THR A 121 -2.01 -3.98 -22.07
CA THR A 121 -3.44 -4.03 -22.44
C THR A 121 -4.30 -4.55 -21.30
N GLU A 122 -3.94 -5.68 -20.68
CA GLU A 122 -4.70 -6.25 -19.56
C GLU A 122 -4.65 -5.33 -18.32
N ARG A 123 -3.50 -4.72 -18.05
CA ARG A 123 -3.34 -3.76 -16.96
C ARG A 123 -4.25 -2.55 -17.17
N HIS A 124 -4.27 -1.99 -18.39
CA HIS A 124 -5.13 -0.86 -18.73
C HIS A 124 -6.60 -1.16 -18.44
N GLU A 125 -7.09 -2.33 -18.83
CA GLU A 125 -8.47 -2.75 -18.56
C GLU A 125 -8.78 -2.91 -17.06
N LEU A 126 -7.81 -3.37 -16.27
CA LEU A 126 -8.04 -3.80 -14.89
C LEU A 126 -7.64 -2.77 -13.82
N MET A 127 -6.74 -1.83 -14.13
CA MET A 127 -6.15 -0.91 -13.16
C MET A 127 -6.28 0.57 -13.57
N ASP A 128 -5.91 0.91 -14.81
CA ASP A 128 -5.57 2.29 -15.14
C ASP A 128 -6.79 3.23 -15.02
N GLY A 129 -7.96 2.81 -15.49
CA GLY A 129 -9.20 3.57 -15.37
C GLY A 129 -9.61 3.82 -13.91
N ALA A 130 -9.53 2.79 -13.08
CA ALA A 130 -9.86 2.90 -11.65
C ALA A 130 -8.84 3.75 -10.89
N ALA A 131 -7.55 3.59 -11.20
CA ALA A 131 -6.49 4.40 -10.61
C ALA A 131 -6.67 5.88 -10.98
N THR A 132 -6.95 6.19 -12.24
CA THR A 132 -7.22 7.55 -12.74
C THR A 132 -8.41 8.19 -12.03
N ASP A 133 -9.53 7.48 -11.88
CA ASP A 133 -10.71 7.96 -11.18
C ASP A 133 -10.41 8.28 -9.70
N LEU A 134 -9.75 7.37 -9.00
CA LEU A 134 -9.38 7.57 -7.60
C LEU A 134 -8.37 8.71 -7.43
N VAL A 135 -7.39 8.84 -8.34
CA VAL A 135 -6.45 9.97 -8.37
C VAL A 135 -7.18 11.29 -8.54
N TRP A 136 -8.10 11.35 -9.51
CA TRP A 136 -8.90 12.56 -9.75
C TRP A 136 -9.72 12.96 -8.52
N ARG A 137 -10.43 12.01 -7.89
CA ARG A 137 -11.22 12.27 -6.66
C ARG A 137 -10.33 12.73 -5.50
N ALA A 138 -9.18 12.08 -5.30
CA ALA A 138 -8.24 12.46 -4.24
C ALA A 138 -7.71 13.89 -4.45
N ARG A 139 -7.35 14.24 -5.68
CA ARG A 139 -6.87 15.59 -6.02
C ARG A 139 -7.94 16.66 -5.91
N SER A 140 -9.18 16.34 -6.25
CA SER A 140 -10.31 17.25 -6.08
C SER A 140 -10.54 17.63 -4.61
N SER A 141 -10.09 16.79 -3.66
CA SER A 141 -10.06 17.10 -2.22
C SER A 141 -8.74 17.73 -1.74
N GLY A 142 -7.82 18.07 -2.65
CA GLY A 142 -6.53 18.72 -2.34
C GLY A 142 -5.38 17.77 -2.00
N ALA A 143 -5.56 16.45 -2.12
CA ALA A 143 -4.53 15.48 -1.78
C ALA A 143 -3.45 15.34 -2.87
N ARG A 144 -2.21 15.08 -2.47
CA ARG A 144 -1.23 14.45 -3.34
C ARG A 144 -1.51 12.96 -3.44
N THR A 145 -1.38 12.40 -4.63
CA THR A 145 -1.59 10.97 -4.88
C THR A 145 -0.27 10.24 -5.04
N TRP A 146 -0.21 9.06 -4.43
CA TRP A 146 0.96 8.22 -4.39
C TRP A 146 0.56 6.80 -4.80
N LEU A 147 1.32 6.21 -5.71
CA LEU A 147 1.17 4.80 -6.06
C LEU A 147 2.18 3.98 -5.26
N PHE A 148 1.69 2.94 -4.62
CA PHE A 148 2.49 2.02 -3.81
C PHE A 148 3.08 0.93 -4.72
N VAL A 149 4.30 1.10 -5.20
CA VAL A 149 5.03 0.04 -5.92
C VAL A 149 5.32 -1.09 -4.95
N THR A 150 4.59 -2.18 -5.09
CA THR A 150 4.72 -3.36 -4.22
C THR A 150 5.90 -4.24 -4.66
N TRP A 151 6.17 -5.29 -3.89
CA TRP A 151 7.21 -6.27 -4.19
C TRP A 151 6.66 -7.45 -4.98
N GLY A 152 7.48 -8.05 -5.83
CA GLY A 152 7.20 -9.29 -6.53
C GLY A 152 7.09 -10.49 -5.58
N TYR A 153 6.39 -11.53 -6.00
CA TYR A 153 6.35 -12.79 -5.25
C TYR A 153 7.74 -13.42 -5.20
N ARG A 154 8.05 -14.17 -4.14
CA ARG A 154 9.36 -14.83 -3.95
C ARG A 154 9.79 -15.69 -5.16
N GLY A 155 8.86 -16.31 -5.81
CA GLY A 155 9.10 -17.17 -6.99
C GLY A 155 8.62 -16.57 -8.31
N GLY A 156 8.24 -15.31 -8.33
CA GLY A 156 7.52 -14.72 -9.46
C GLY A 156 6.06 -15.18 -9.54
N ASP A 157 5.36 -14.73 -10.56
CA ASP A 157 3.97 -15.13 -10.86
C ASP A 157 3.94 -16.33 -11.83
N ARG A 158 4.39 -17.48 -11.36
CA ARG A 158 4.43 -18.73 -12.15
C ARG A 158 3.06 -19.26 -12.53
N GLY A 159 2.00 -18.74 -11.95
CA GLY A 159 0.63 -19.09 -12.34
C GLY A 159 0.22 -18.45 -13.68
N ARG A 160 0.87 -17.35 -14.08
CA ARG A 160 0.61 -16.63 -15.33
C ARG A 160 1.76 -16.66 -16.31
N VAL A 161 3.00 -16.65 -15.81
CA VAL A 161 4.22 -16.58 -16.63
C VAL A 161 5.08 -17.79 -16.33
N ASP A 162 5.20 -18.70 -17.29
CA ASP A 162 6.02 -19.89 -17.14
C ASP A 162 7.50 -19.51 -16.89
N GLY A 163 8.12 -20.17 -15.93
CA GLY A 163 9.50 -19.88 -15.54
C GLY A 163 9.74 -18.53 -14.88
N ASP A 164 8.69 -17.79 -14.47
CA ASP A 164 8.83 -16.47 -13.85
C ASP A 164 9.70 -16.48 -12.60
N SER A 165 10.33 -15.34 -12.33
CA SER A 165 11.18 -15.09 -11.17
C SER A 165 10.75 -13.86 -10.38
N TYR A 166 11.27 -13.71 -9.16
CA TYR A 166 11.06 -12.51 -8.36
C TYR A 166 11.49 -11.24 -9.13
N GLU A 167 12.69 -11.27 -9.70
CA GLU A 167 13.28 -10.12 -10.40
C GLU A 167 12.46 -9.73 -11.63
N ALA A 168 12.02 -10.72 -12.41
CA ALA A 168 11.20 -10.47 -13.58
C ALA A 168 9.82 -9.92 -13.23
N MET A 169 9.17 -10.45 -12.19
CA MET A 169 7.91 -9.92 -11.69
C MET A 169 8.08 -8.52 -11.10
N GLN A 170 9.16 -8.28 -10.34
CA GLN A 170 9.44 -6.96 -9.76
C GLN A 170 9.61 -5.90 -10.84
N ALA A 171 10.38 -6.18 -11.88
CA ALA A 171 10.56 -5.25 -13.00
C ALA A 171 9.22 -4.89 -13.67
N ARG A 172 8.33 -5.87 -13.87
CA ARG A 172 7.00 -5.62 -14.43
C ARG A 172 6.10 -4.80 -13.49
N LEU A 173 6.16 -5.06 -12.18
CA LEU A 173 5.42 -4.27 -11.17
C LEU A 173 5.88 -2.82 -11.18
N ASP A 174 7.19 -2.61 -11.17
CA ASP A 174 7.77 -1.26 -11.16
C ASP A 174 7.35 -0.49 -12.42
N GLN A 175 7.52 -1.10 -13.59
CA GLN A 175 7.10 -0.50 -14.86
C GLN A 175 5.61 -0.17 -14.85
N GLY A 176 4.74 -1.12 -14.45
CA GLY A 176 3.30 -0.92 -14.46
C GLY A 176 2.84 0.23 -13.55
N TYR A 177 3.38 0.33 -12.35
CA TYR A 177 3.05 1.44 -11.46
C TYR A 177 3.62 2.77 -11.95
N ARG A 178 4.83 2.79 -12.55
CA ARG A 178 5.43 4.02 -13.10
C ARG A 178 4.70 4.51 -14.33
N ASP A 179 4.21 3.63 -15.19
CA ASP A 179 3.36 4.01 -16.34
C ASP A 179 2.10 4.74 -15.86
N VAL A 180 1.34 4.12 -14.93
CA VAL A 180 0.14 4.74 -14.36
C VAL A 180 0.48 6.03 -13.60
N ALA A 181 1.62 6.10 -12.93
CA ALA A 181 2.07 7.33 -12.29
C ALA A 181 2.32 8.45 -13.28
N ALA A 182 2.96 8.15 -14.42
CA ALA A 182 3.21 9.10 -15.49
C ALA A 182 1.90 9.61 -16.13
N GLU A 183 0.97 8.71 -16.43
CA GLU A 183 -0.34 9.04 -17.01
C GLU A 183 -1.20 9.89 -16.08
N THR A 184 -1.20 9.56 -14.79
CA THR A 184 -2.00 10.27 -13.80
C THR A 184 -1.28 11.47 -13.17
N GLY A 185 0.03 11.65 -13.40
CA GLY A 185 0.87 12.61 -12.70
C GLY A 185 1.02 12.31 -11.20
N SER A 186 0.79 11.07 -10.77
CA SER A 186 0.95 10.65 -9.38
C SER A 186 2.43 10.46 -9.04
N LEU A 187 2.75 10.48 -7.75
CA LEU A 187 4.07 10.12 -7.27
C LEU A 187 4.13 8.60 -7.01
N VAL A 188 5.32 8.03 -6.98
CA VAL A 188 5.51 6.63 -6.58
C VAL A 188 6.18 6.53 -5.21
N VAL A 189 5.82 5.49 -4.44
CA VAL A 189 6.56 5.05 -3.26
C VAL A 189 7.16 3.68 -3.59
N PRO A 190 8.47 3.61 -3.89
CA PRO A 190 9.11 2.44 -4.47
C PRO A 190 9.52 1.43 -3.38
N VAL A 191 8.53 0.82 -2.73
CA VAL A 191 8.79 -0.19 -1.69
C VAL A 191 9.38 -1.45 -2.31
N GLY A 192 8.99 -1.79 -3.54
CA GLY A 192 9.56 -2.92 -4.29
C GLY A 192 11.07 -2.78 -4.49
N ASP A 193 11.53 -1.59 -4.86
CA ASP A 193 12.97 -1.29 -5.03
C ASP A 193 13.73 -1.44 -3.70
N ALA A 194 13.14 -0.98 -2.58
CA ALA A 194 13.73 -1.17 -1.26
C ALA A 194 13.78 -2.64 -0.84
N TRP A 195 12.78 -3.43 -1.28
CA TRP A 195 12.74 -4.87 -1.07
C TRP A 195 13.87 -5.58 -1.85
N GLU A 196 14.04 -5.22 -3.11
CA GLU A 196 15.11 -5.71 -3.97
C GLU A 196 16.49 -5.37 -3.39
N GLU A 197 16.71 -4.11 -2.99
CA GLU A 197 17.96 -3.67 -2.36
C GLU A 197 18.24 -4.45 -1.08
N ALA A 198 17.25 -4.65 -0.24
CA ALA A 198 17.39 -5.42 0.99
C ALA A 198 17.73 -6.89 0.71
N LYS A 199 17.12 -7.50 -0.29
CA LYS A 199 17.41 -8.89 -0.71
C LYS A 199 18.77 -9.02 -1.37
N ARG A 200 19.19 -8.04 -2.18
CA ARG A 200 20.52 -8.01 -2.80
C ARG A 200 21.63 -7.96 -1.74
N LEU A 201 21.46 -7.14 -0.70
CA LEU A 201 22.45 -6.99 0.38
C LEU A 201 22.41 -8.11 1.43
N ARG A 202 21.21 -8.67 1.68
CA ARG A 202 20.98 -9.77 2.62
C ARG A 202 20.04 -10.83 2.03
N PRO A 203 20.52 -11.70 1.14
CA PRO A 203 19.69 -12.71 0.45
C PRO A 203 18.88 -13.62 1.38
N ARG A 204 19.40 -13.90 2.58
CA ARG A 204 18.75 -14.78 3.58
C ARG A 204 17.73 -14.06 4.47
N LEU A 205 17.56 -12.72 4.34
CA LEU A 205 16.59 -11.99 5.14
C LEU A 205 15.18 -12.34 4.71
N GLU A 206 14.38 -12.87 5.63
CA GLU A 206 13.00 -13.31 5.34
C GLU A 206 12.01 -12.13 5.35
N LEU A 207 11.81 -11.55 4.17
CA LEU A 207 10.86 -10.46 3.97
C LEU A 207 9.46 -10.98 3.62
N TRP A 208 9.36 -12.13 2.93
CA TRP A 208 8.10 -12.81 2.62
C TRP A 208 7.70 -13.79 3.72
N ALA A 209 6.41 -13.87 4.00
CA ALA A 209 5.82 -14.95 4.78
C ALA A 209 5.94 -16.31 4.04
N GLY A 210 5.48 -17.38 4.69
CA GLY A 210 5.60 -18.74 4.14
C GLY A 210 4.90 -18.95 2.79
N ASP A 211 3.91 -18.12 2.47
CA ASP A 211 3.20 -18.15 1.18
C ASP A 211 3.97 -17.50 0.01
N GLY A 212 5.11 -16.88 0.28
CA GLY A 212 5.95 -16.23 -0.72
C GLY A 212 5.36 -14.95 -1.33
N LYS A 213 4.24 -14.44 -0.79
CA LYS A 213 3.51 -13.28 -1.31
C LYS A 213 3.38 -12.17 -0.24
N HIS A 214 2.84 -12.50 0.91
CA HIS A 214 2.61 -11.55 1.99
C HIS A 214 3.89 -11.18 2.74
N PRO A 215 3.95 -10.00 3.34
CA PRO A 215 5.14 -9.57 4.08
C PRO A 215 5.21 -10.24 5.46
N THR A 216 6.42 -10.54 5.92
CA THR A 216 6.71 -10.73 7.33
C THR A 216 6.65 -9.40 8.08
N LYS A 217 6.89 -9.43 9.40
CA LYS A 217 7.09 -8.21 10.19
C LYS A 217 8.26 -7.36 9.67
N LEU A 218 9.32 -8.00 9.16
CA LEU A 218 10.48 -7.32 8.56
C LEU A 218 10.09 -6.59 7.28
N GLY A 219 9.37 -7.28 6.37
CA GLY A 219 8.90 -6.68 5.13
C GLY A 219 7.94 -5.52 5.37
N SER A 220 6.98 -5.66 6.29
CA SER A 220 6.07 -4.56 6.63
C SER A 220 6.79 -3.39 7.30
N TYR A 221 7.82 -3.64 8.09
CA TYR A 221 8.63 -2.58 8.68
C TYR A 221 9.46 -1.85 7.64
N LEU A 222 10.07 -2.56 6.69
CA LEU A 222 10.75 -1.94 5.54
C LEU A 222 9.80 -1.01 4.77
N ALA A 223 8.62 -1.52 4.40
CA ALA A 223 7.60 -0.71 3.73
C ALA A 223 7.24 0.55 4.53
N ALA A 224 7.04 0.41 5.85
CA ALA A 224 6.73 1.55 6.71
C ALA A 224 7.86 2.58 6.75
N CYS A 225 9.13 2.17 6.75
CA CYS A 225 10.28 3.07 6.69
C CYS A 225 10.32 3.85 5.37
N VAL A 226 10.09 3.17 4.23
CA VAL A 226 10.01 3.83 2.92
C VAL A 226 8.88 4.85 2.91
N PHE A 227 7.66 4.46 3.30
CA PHE A 227 6.53 5.40 3.39
C PHE A 227 6.81 6.59 4.29
N TYR A 228 7.40 6.35 5.46
CA TYR A 228 7.74 7.43 6.36
C TYR A 228 8.66 8.46 5.68
N GLU A 229 9.73 8.00 5.02
CA GLU A 229 10.71 8.90 4.37
C GLU A 229 10.09 9.67 3.20
N PHE A 230 9.28 9.01 2.37
CA PHE A 230 8.60 9.66 1.25
C PHE A 230 7.52 10.67 1.68
N LEU A 231 6.74 10.35 2.71
CA LEU A 231 5.67 11.23 3.20
C LEU A 231 6.19 12.41 4.01
N THR A 232 7.33 12.26 4.69
CA THR A 232 7.85 13.29 5.61
C THR A 232 9.10 14.00 5.11
N HIS A 233 9.76 13.47 4.07
CA HIS A 233 11.07 13.89 3.59
C HIS A 233 12.15 13.86 4.68
N ARG A 234 12.08 12.86 5.58
CA ARG A 234 12.99 12.66 6.70
C ARG A 234 13.38 11.21 6.81
N ARG A 235 14.62 10.93 7.22
CA ARG A 235 15.08 9.57 7.49
C ARG A 235 14.28 8.93 8.60
N ALA A 236 13.95 7.64 8.44
CA ALA A 236 13.20 6.88 9.42
C ALA A 236 13.92 6.82 10.78
N PRO A 237 13.25 7.21 11.89
CA PRO A 237 13.85 7.27 13.21
C PRO A 237 14.18 5.88 13.78
N ARG A 238 14.94 5.85 14.89
CA ARG A 238 15.38 4.60 15.55
C ARG A 238 14.25 3.87 16.30
N TYR A 239 13.07 3.81 15.72
CA TYR A 239 11.98 2.98 16.22
C TYR A 239 12.08 1.57 15.64
N VAL A 240 11.90 0.55 16.46
CA VAL A 240 11.89 -0.86 16.05
C VAL A 240 10.66 -1.54 16.66
N PRO A 241 9.75 -2.11 15.86
CA PRO A 241 8.57 -2.78 16.39
C PRO A 241 8.91 -4.14 17.00
N SER A 242 8.02 -4.64 17.87
CA SER A 242 8.15 -5.98 18.45
C SER A 242 8.25 -7.07 17.37
N GLY A 243 9.22 -7.95 17.51
CA GLY A 243 9.51 -9.04 16.56
C GLY A 243 10.42 -8.65 15.40
N VAL A 244 11.03 -7.46 15.45
CA VAL A 244 12.15 -7.04 14.60
C VAL A 244 13.36 -6.84 15.51
N SER A 245 14.51 -7.39 15.15
CA SER A 245 15.75 -7.17 15.91
C SER A 245 16.27 -5.75 15.71
N GLY A 246 17.04 -5.23 16.68
CA GLY A 246 17.68 -3.92 16.52
C GLY A 246 18.62 -3.84 15.30
N ALA A 247 19.34 -4.93 15.02
CA ALA A 247 20.25 -5.03 13.88
C ALA A 247 19.49 -5.05 12.53
N ASP A 248 18.39 -5.83 12.44
CA ASP A 248 17.56 -5.85 11.24
C ASP A 248 16.84 -4.53 11.05
N GLY A 249 16.32 -3.95 12.13
CA GLY A 249 15.68 -2.64 12.06
C GLY A 249 16.61 -1.53 11.56
N ALA A 250 17.86 -1.53 12.03
CA ALA A 250 18.87 -0.58 11.53
C ALA A 250 19.21 -0.81 10.06
N PHE A 251 19.30 -2.07 9.64
CA PHE A 251 19.55 -2.44 8.25
C PHE A 251 18.40 -2.00 7.33
N LEU A 252 17.16 -2.32 7.70
CA LEU A 252 15.96 -2.00 6.90
C LEU A 252 15.74 -0.49 6.75
N ARG A 253 16.00 0.29 7.80
CA ARG A 253 15.98 1.76 7.69
C ARG A 253 17.02 2.26 6.69
N ARG A 254 18.26 1.72 6.70
CA ARG A 254 19.28 2.11 5.71
C ARG A 254 18.85 1.76 4.29
N ALA A 255 18.27 0.58 4.06
CA ALA A 255 17.75 0.20 2.76
C ALA A 255 16.67 1.19 2.27
N ALA A 256 15.73 1.58 3.15
CA ALA A 256 14.73 2.61 2.83
C ALA A 256 15.37 3.95 2.47
N THR A 257 16.34 4.42 3.26
CA THR A 257 17.04 5.70 3.00
C THR A 257 17.81 5.66 1.67
N THR A 258 18.47 4.55 1.34
CA THR A 258 19.17 4.40 0.04
C THR A 258 18.21 4.63 -1.14
N ILE A 259 17.01 4.08 -1.06
CA ILE A 259 16.01 4.23 -2.13
C ILE A 259 15.44 5.65 -2.14
N ALA A 260 15.17 6.24 -0.99
CA ALA A 260 14.68 7.62 -0.94
C ALA A 260 15.69 8.61 -1.53
N GLU A 261 16.98 8.43 -1.26
CA GLU A 261 18.05 9.26 -1.82
C GLU A 261 18.19 9.07 -3.34
N ARG A 262 18.07 7.84 -3.87
CA ARG A 262 18.06 7.58 -5.32
C ARG A 262 16.90 8.27 -6.03
N GLU A 263 15.68 8.19 -5.49
CA GLU A 263 14.51 8.83 -6.10
C GLU A 263 14.58 10.36 -6.07
N VAL A 264 15.23 10.96 -5.08
CA VAL A 264 15.48 12.40 -5.05
C VAL A 264 16.47 12.78 -6.16
N ALA A 265 17.56 12.04 -6.32
CA ALA A 265 18.54 12.29 -7.38
C ALA A 265 17.91 12.25 -8.77
N LEU A 266 17.09 11.22 -9.06
CA LEU A 266 16.39 11.07 -10.35
C LEU A 266 15.39 12.19 -10.70
N ARG A 267 14.97 13.00 -9.71
CA ARG A 267 14.04 14.12 -9.94
C ARG A 267 14.75 15.46 -10.13
N THR A 268 16.05 15.50 -9.88
CA THR A 268 16.87 16.73 -9.98
C THR A 268 17.69 16.79 -11.25
N ASP A 269 17.83 15.67 -11.95
CA ASP A 269 18.42 15.54 -13.28
C ASP A 269 17.34 15.68 -14.38
#